data_2fd42d811a64c31728dc3a163bd615b8
#
_entry.id   2fd42d811a64c31728dc3a163bd615b8
#
_cell.length_a   1.000
_cell.length_b   1.000
_cell.length_c   1.000
_cell.angle_alpha   90.00
_cell.angle_beta   90.00
_cell.angle_gamma   90.00
#
_symmetry.space_group_name_H-M   'P 1'
#
loop_
_entity.id
_entity.type
_entity.pdbx_description
1 polymer ?
#
loop_
_entity_poly.entity_id
_entity_poly.type
_entity_poly.pdbx_seq_one_letter_code
_entity_poly.pdbx_strand_id
1 'polypeptide(L)'
;MKKFKIVLFAAVLALAAAGCEKEWDKSQWPEIPQRPDPVPNTGNYQFSDGVMSEEVLHNYLSRAITQTEFLSDAETSTDGVYGTQDDERMLLNVGAKFIGRALYQWNKETNFKDDAWIAAARAKVDRMHGQDPDLLFQAAMFETVSTQVNDIPVPEWVFRAFSKQPEVRNFRFDDIRDENGLYWGQWGENTCVPDMSREEAQMWFYFMAVKYMEAGAEAFHCGQVHLMASMGDSDNGYAGYRNLLSKIREVAKTKAIR
;
A
#
# COMPACT_ATOMS: atom_id res chain seq x y z
N MET A 1 53.84 28.59 6.33
CA MET A 1 52.79 27.75 6.99
C MET A 1 51.49 27.56 6.20
N LYS A 2 51.01 28.49 5.35
CA LYS A 2 49.76 28.34 4.56
C LYS A 2 49.85 27.32 3.41
N LYS A 3 50.99 27.15 2.77
CA LYS A 3 51.16 26.18 1.64
C LYS A 3 51.14 24.71 2.08
N PHE A 4 51.59 24.42 3.30
CA PHE A 4 51.58 23.04 3.82
C PHE A 4 50.17 22.52 4.20
N LYS A 5 49.28 23.42 4.62
CA LYS A 5 47.88 23.05 4.96
C LYS A 5 47.09 22.73 3.71
N ILE A 6 47.34 23.41 2.57
CA ILE A 6 46.61 23.18 1.29
C ILE A 6 47.01 21.83 0.68
N VAL A 7 48.30 21.45 0.77
CA VAL A 7 48.79 20.15 0.25
C VAL A 7 48.23 18.98 1.08
N LEU A 8 48.12 19.14 2.41
CA LEU A 8 47.57 18.10 3.28
C LEU A 8 46.06 17.92 3.03
N PHE A 9 45.31 19.00 2.79
CA PHE A 9 43.89 18.95 2.52
C PHE A 9 43.58 18.30 1.14
N ALA A 10 44.39 18.59 0.14
CA ALA A 10 44.28 17.98 -1.18
C ALA A 10 44.64 16.47 -1.15
N ALA A 11 45.61 16.06 -0.33
CA ALA A 11 45.96 14.65 -0.16
C ALA A 11 44.88 13.84 0.58
N VAL A 12 44.20 14.44 1.56
CA VAL A 12 43.07 13.80 2.28
C VAL A 12 41.86 13.67 1.38
N LEU A 13 41.56 14.67 0.52
CA LEU A 13 40.48 14.57 -0.47
C LEU A 13 40.77 13.53 -1.56
N ALA A 14 42.03 13.41 -2.03
CA ALA A 14 42.41 12.39 -3.00
C ALA A 14 42.34 10.96 -2.42
N LEU A 15 42.68 10.77 -1.15
CA LEU A 15 42.51 9.49 -0.45
C LEU A 15 41.05 9.13 -0.19
N ALA A 16 40.17 10.12 0.06
CA ALA A 16 38.73 9.90 0.20
C ALA A 16 38.06 9.54 -1.13
N ALA A 17 38.51 10.11 -2.26
CA ALA A 17 38.00 9.77 -3.57
C ALA A 17 38.46 8.39 -4.08
N ALA A 18 39.68 7.96 -3.69
CA ALA A 18 40.21 6.65 -4.07
C ALA A 18 39.58 5.48 -3.29
N GLY A 19 38.80 5.77 -2.23
CA GLY A 19 38.14 4.76 -1.40
C GLY A 19 36.77 4.29 -1.91
N CYS A 20 36.19 4.95 -2.94
CA CYS A 20 34.84 4.68 -3.41
C CYS A 20 34.72 3.89 -4.72
N GLU A 21 35.83 3.54 -5.37
CA GLU A 21 35.83 2.71 -6.58
C GLU A 21 36.53 1.38 -6.39
N LYS A 22 36.04 0.56 -5.43
CA LYS A 22 36.34 -0.85 -5.50
C LYS A 22 35.25 -1.48 -6.38
N GLU A 23 35.47 -1.58 -7.70
CA GLU A 23 34.71 -2.52 -8.49
C GLU A 23 34.84 -3.90 -7.83
N TRP A 24 33.72 -4.41 -7.36
CA TRP A 24 33.69 -5.75 -6.81
C TRP A 24 33.96 -6.74 -7.97
N ASP A 25 35.04 -7.47 -7.86
CA ASP A 25 35.36 -8.52 -8.81
C ASP A 25 34.29 -9.64 -8.69
N LYS A 26 33.31 -9.58 -9.57
CA LYS A 26 32.22 -10.56 -9.60
C LYS A 26 32.68 -11.97 -9.92
N SER A 27 33.91 -12.14 -10.45
CA SER A 27 34.48 -13.48 -10.70
C SER A 27 34.83 -14.24 -9.43
N GLN A 28 34.92 -13.54 -8.29
CA GLN A 28 35.16 -14.13 -6.96
C GLN A 28 33.87 -14.41 -6.19
N TRP A 29 32.72 -14.09 -6.73
CA TRP A 29 31.47 -14.48 -6.10
C TRP A 29 31.26 -15.99 -6.24
N PRO A 30 30.85 -16.67 -5.15
CA PRO A 30 30.53 -18.08 -5.29
C PRO A 30 29.44 -18.23 -6.35
N GLU A 31 29.58 -19.23 -7.21
CA GLU A 31 28.49 -19.57 -8.12
C GLU A 31 27.21 -19.67 -7.32
N ILE A 32 26.21 -18.87 -7.71
CA ILE A 32 24.89 -18.98 -7.10
C ILE A 32 24.43 -20.42 -7.35
N PRO A 33 24.24 -21.24 -6.30
CA PRO A 33 23.78 -22.60 -6.48
C PRO A 33 22.54 -22.58 -7.38
N GLN A 34 22.49 -23.46 -8.36
CA GLN A 34 21.26 -23.63 -9.14
C GLN A 34 20.12 -23.85 -8.15
N ARG A 35 19.10 -23.01 -8.22
CA ARG A 35 17.96 -23.13 -7.31
C ARG A 35 17.36 -24.52 -7.48
N PRO A 36 17.05 -25.21 -6.37
CA PRO A 36 16.19 -26.36 -6.47
C PRO A 36 14.91 -25.93 -7.20
N ASP A 37 14.36 -26.81 -8.01
CA ASP A 37 13.07 -26.56 -8.63
C ASP A 37 12.07 -26.08 -7.56
N PRO A 38 11.22 -25.11 -7.88
CA PRO A 38 10.22 -24.65 -6.93
C PRO A 38 9.45 -25.84 -6.39
N VAL A 39 9.39 -25.98 -5.07
CA VAL A 39 8.55 -27.02 -4.45
C VAL A 39 7.13 -26.79 -4.94
N PRO A 40 6.51 -27.78 -5.64
CA PRO A 40 5.15 -27.61 -6.13
C PRO A 40 4.24 -27.16 -4.97
N ASN A 41 3.59 -26.02 -5.12
CA ASN A 41 2.63 -25.56 -4.14
C ASN A 41 1.33 -26.32 -4.35
N THR A 42 1.09 -27.34 -3.54
CA THR A 42 -0.09 -28.21 -3.60
C THR A 42 -1.22 -27.74 -2.70
N GLY A 43 -1.11 -26.55 -2.10
CA GLY A 43 -2.14 -26.00 -1.23
C GLY A 43 -3.44 -25.68 -1.98
N ASN A 44 -4.57 -25.82 -1.30
CA ASN A 44 -5.87 -25.34 -1.80
C ASN A 44 -5.97 -23.83 -1.56
N TYR A 45 -6.15 -23.05 -2.63
CA TYR A 45 -6.32 -21.58 -2.60
C TYR A 45 -7.69 -21.13 -3.11
N GLN A 46 -8.60 -22.11 -3.34
CA GLN A 46 -9.90 -21.80 -3.92
C GLN A 46 -10.88 -21.30 -2.86
N PHE A 47 -11.50 -20.16 -3.12
CA PHE A 47 -12.59 -19.60 -2.33
C PHE A 47 -13.57 -18.85 -3.25
N SER A 48 -14.77 -18.57 -2.77
CA SER A 48 -15.80 -17.83 -3.50
C SER A 48 -16.50 -16.85 -2.57
N ASP A 49 -17.08 -15.82 -3.16
CA ASP A 49 -17.88 -14.80 -2.46
C ASP A 49 -17.13 -14.11 -1.31
N GLY A 50 -15.81 -14.01 -1.41
CA GLY A 50 -14.95 -13.40 -0.39
C GLY A 50 -14.89 -14.19 0.92
N VAL A 51 -15.29 -15.48 0.91
CA VAL A 51 -15.29 -16.36 2.10
C VAL A 51 -14.25 -17.45 1.93
N MET A 52 -13.24 -17.45 2.78
CA MET A 52 -12.21 -18.49 2.84
C MET A 52 -12.54 -19.48 3.97
N SER A 53 -12.31 -20.76 3.71
CA SER A 53 -12.21 -21.75 4.78
C SER A 53 -10.95 -21.50 5.62
N GLU A 54 -10.89 -22.05 6.82
CA GLU A 54 -9.71 -22.00 7.68
C GLU A 54 -8.48 -22.59 6.98
N GLU A 55 -8.64 -23.71 6.28
CA GLU A 55 -7.59 -24.35 5.49
C GLU A 55 -7.03 -23.41 4.41
N VAL A 56 -7.91 -22.79 3.62
CA VAL A 56 -7.51 -21.86 2.56
C VAL A 56 -6.80 -20.64 3.14
N LEU A 57 -7.31 -20.09 4.24
CA LEU A 57 -6.67 -18.96 4.94
C LEU A 57 -5.26 -19.35 5.42
N HIS A 58 -5.11 -20.51 6.05
CA HIS A 58 -3.81 -21.01 6.50
C HIS A 58 -2.83 -21.21 5.32
N ASN A 59 -3.31 -21.72 4.20
CA ASN A 59 -2.49 -21.88 2.99
C ASN A 59 -1.99 -20.53 2.48
N TYR A 60 -2.83 -19.50 2.40
CA TYR A 60 -2.41 -18.15 2.04
C TYR A 60 -1.42 -17.57 3.04
N LEU A 61 -1.69 -17.66 4.34
CA LEU A 61 -0.82 -17.10 5.39
C LEU A 61 0.54 -17.81 5.45
N SER A 62 0.60 -19.11 5.14
CA SER A 62 1.87 -19.86 5.08
C SER A 62 2.77 -19.43 3.92
N ARG A 63 2.23 -18.74 2.94
CA ARG A 63 2.91 -18.21 1.75
C ARG A 63 2.79 -16.70 1.64
N ALA A 64 2.60 -16.03 2.78
CA ALA A 64 2.52 -14.58 2.82
C ALA A 64 3.91 -13.95 2.80
N ILE A 65 4.05 -12.90 2.01
CA ILE A 65 5.21 -12.01 1.98
C ILE A 65 4.72 -10.57 1.97
N THR A 66 5.44 -9.68 2.65
CA THR A 66 5.19 -8.25 2.54
C THR A 66 6.14 -7.66 1.50
N GLN A 67 5.57 -7.19 0.38
CA GLN A 67 6.27 -6.44 -0.66
C GLN A 67 5.57 -5.09 -0.80
N THR A 68 6.06 -4.13 -0.02
CA THR A 68 5.44 -2.79 0.08
C THR A 68 5.53 -2.05 -1.25
N GLU A 69 4.46 -1.31 -1.58
CA GLU A 69 4.37 -0.47 -2.79
C GLU A 69 4.53 -1.20 -4.13
N PHE A 70 4.54 -2.54 -4.12
CA PHE A 70 4.73 -3.35 -5.33
C PHE A 70 3.80 -2.95 -6.49
N LEU A 71 2.56 -2.53 -6.20
CA LEU A 71 1.59 -2.08 -7.20
C LEU A 71 1.54 -0.55 -7.34
N SER A 72 2.08 0.20 -6.39
CA SER A 72 2.02 1.66 -6.36
C SER A 72 3.17 2.32 -7.12
N ASP A 73 4.31 1.63 -7.19
CA ASP A 73 5.52 2.19 -7.80
C ASP A 73 5.48 2.11 -9.31
N ALA A 74 6.07 3.13 -9.93
CA ALA A 74 6.34 3.10 -11.36
C ALA A 74 7.21 1.89 -11.73
N GLU A 75 7.11 1.42 -12.97
CA GLU A 75 7.86 0.26 -13.46
C GLU A 75 9.39 0.43 -13.44
N THR A 76 9.87 1.62 -13.12
CA THR A 76 11.29 1.93 -12.99
C THR A 76 11.61 2.34 -11.57
N SER A 77 12.51 1.62 -10.93
CA SER A 77 13.14 2.05 -9.68
C SER A 77 13.76 3.45 -9.87
N THR A 78 13.54 4.34 -8.90
CA THR A 78 14.08 5.70 -8.91
C THR A 78 15.59 5.73 -8.76
N ASP A 79 16.22 4.66 -8.33
CA ASP A 79 17.68 4.51 -8.23
C ASP A 79 18.32 3.81 -9.44
N GLY A 80 17.51 3.34 -10.38
CA GLY A 80 17.99 2.75 -11.64
C GLY A 80 18.66 1.38 -11.50
N VAL A 81 18.68 0.79 -10.32
CA VAL A 81 19.43 -0.44 -10.03
C VAL A 81 18.60 -1.70 -10.23
N TYR A 82 17.29 -1.65 -9.91
CA TYR A 82 16.40 -2.81 -10.01
C TYR A 82 15.08 -2.43 -10.67
N GLY A 83 14.70 -3.20 -11.70
CA GLY A 83 13.36 -3.08 -12.28
C GLY A 83 12.33 -3.85 -11.46
N THR A 84 11.08 -3.37 -11.40
CA THR A 84 9.97 -4.06 -10.73
C THR A 84 9.68 -5.44 -11.29
N GLN A 85 10.18 -5.76 -12.49
CA GLN A 85 10.13 -7.11 -13.07
C GLN A 85 10.94 -8.13 -12.27
N ASP A 86 12.00 -7.72 -11.57
CA ASP A 86 12.73 -8.60 -10.66
C ASP A 86 11.91 -8.94 -9.41
N ASP A 87 11.09 -8.00 -8.93
CA ASP A 87 10.17 -8.26 -7.82
C ASP A 87 9.09 -9.29 -8.23
N GLU A 88 8.52 -9.15 -9.43
CA GLU A 88 7.57 -10.13 -9.99
C GLU A 88 8.20 -11.53 -10.04
N ARG A 89 9.40 -11.60 -10.61
CA ARG A 89 10.15 -12.86 -10.70
C ARG A 89 10.47 -13.43 -9.31
N MET A 90 10.86 -12.59 -8.35
CA MET A 90 11.14 -13.00 -6.97
C MET A 90 9.90 -13.59 -6.31
N LEU A 91 8.76 -12.88 -6.36
CA LEU A 91 7.50 -13.30 -5.75
C LEU A 91 7.04 -14.65 -6.29
N LEU A 92 7.11 -14.85 -7.60
CA LEU A 92 6.77 -16.12 -8.25
C LEU A 92 7.74 -17.24 -7.86
N ASN A 93 9.05 -16.97 -7.84
CA ASN A 93 10.07 -17.96 -7.54
C ASN A 93 10.03 -18.43 -6.08
N VAL A 94 9.67 -17.58 -5.14
CA VAL A 94 9.52 -17.99 -3.72
C VAL A 94 8.17 -18.68 -3.48
N GLY A 95 7.30 -18.70 -4.48
CA GLY A 95 5.96 -19.30 -4.39
C GLY A 95 5.05 -18.52 -3.43
N ALA A 96 5.20 -17.21 -3.38
CA ALA A 96 4.31 -16.36 -2.60
C ALA A 96 2.87 -16.49 -3.11
N LYS A 97 1.90 -16.41 -2.20
CA LYS A 97 0.46 -16.45 -2.54
C LYS A 97 -0.30 -15.25 -1.98
N PHE A 98 0.14 -14.69 -0.88
CA PHE A 98 -0.43 -13.50 -0.28
C PHE A 98 0.62 -12.38 -0.25
N ILE A 99 0.40 -11.32 -1.02
CA ILE A 99 1.32 -10.19 -1.12
C ILE A 99 0.79 -9.05 -0.24
N GLY A 100 1.37 -8.95 0.96
CA GLY A 100 0.95 -7.97 1.96
C GLY A 100 1.41 -6.55 1.61
N ARG A 101 0.55 -5.55 1.86
CA ARG A 101 0.81 -4.13 1.67
C ARG A 101 1.29 -3.78 0.25
N ALA A 102 0.87 -4.56 -0.73
CA ALA A 102 1.30 -4.39 -2.13
C ALA A 102 0.87 -3.04 -2.72
N LEU A 103 -0.19 -2.44 -2.19
CA LEU A 103 -0.76 -1.20 -2.68
C LEU A 103 -1.10 -0.28 -1.52
N TYR A 104 -0.60 0.95 -1.55
CA TYR A 104 -1.06 2.04 -0.69
C TYR A 104 -0.56 3.40 -1.18
N GLN A 105 -1.18 4.46 -0.67
CA GLN A 105 -0.81 5.85 -0.95
C GLN A 105 -0.60 6.56 0.40
N TRP A 106 0.64 6.66 0.86
CA TRP A 106 1.00 7.36 2.09
C TRP A 106 1.23 8.84 1.82
N ASN A 107 0.35 9.71 2.29
CA ASN A 107 0.40 11.16 2.06
C ASN A 107 0.55 11.54 0.57
N LYS A 108 -0.07 10.76 -0.31
CA LYS A 108 -0.10 10.94 -1.77
C LYS A 108 -1.55 10.95 -2.27
N GLU A 109 -2.46 11.56 -1.50
CA GLU A 109 -3.91 11.52 -1.78
C GLU A 109 -4.24 12.14 -3.14
N THR A 110 -3.46 13.13 -3.59
CA THR A 110 -3.64 13.73 -4.92
C THR A 110 -3.51 12.74 -6.09
N ASN A 111 -2.85 11.60 -5.87
CA ASN A 111 -2.79 10.54 -6.89
C ASN A 111 -4.18 9.99 -7.22
N PHE A 112 -5.15 10.08 -6.29
CA PHE A 112 -6.52 9.64 -6.55
C PHE A 112 -7.29 10.52 -7.55
N LYS A 113 -6.71 11.64 -8.02
CA LYS A 113 -7.24 12.43 -9.14
C LYS A 113 -6.95 11.83 -10.51
N ASP A 114 -5.90 11.02 -10.60
CA ASP A 114 -5.44 10.41 -11.85
C ASP A 114 -5.61 8.89 -11.76
N ASP A 115 -6.43 8.35 -12.65
CA ASP A 115 -6.68 6.91 -12.72
C ASP A 115 -5.55 6.15 -13.44
N ALA A 116 -4.53 6.82 -13.97
CA ALA A 116 -3.44 6.18 -14.70
C ALA A 116 -2.66 5.18 -13.82
N TRP A 117 -2.38 5.54 -12.55
CA TRP A 117 -1.72 4.63 -11.64
C TRP A 117 -2.59 3.42 -11.26
N ILE A 118 -3.92 3.61 -11.19
CA ILE A 118 -4.89 2.52 -10.96
C ILE A 118 -4.85 1.54 -12.13
N ALA A 119 -4.87 2.07 -13.35
CA ALA A 119 -4.79 1.26 -14.55
C ALA A 119 -3.45 0.51 -14.66
N ALA A 120 -2.32 1.15 -14.29
CA ALA A 120 -1.01 0.54 -14.26
C ALA A 120 -0.93 -0.57 -13.20
N ALA A 121 -1.42 -0.33 -11.97
CA ALA A 121 -1.50 -1.33 -10.92
C ALA A 121 -2.36 -2.53 -11.35
N ARG A 122 -3.53 -2.26 -11.95
CA ARG A 122 -4.42 -3.30 -12.45
C ARG A 122 -3.76 -4.15 -13.54
N ALA A 123 -3.06 -3.53 -14.48
CA ALA A 123 -2.33 -4.26 -15.53
C ALA A 123 -1.24 -5.17 -14.94
N LYS A 124 -0.58 -4.73 -13.86
CA LYS A 124 0.41 -5.56 -13.14
C LYS A 124 -0.26 -6.74 -12.44
N VAL A 125 -1.39 -6.53 -11.76
CA VAL A 125 -2.18 -7.60 -11.14
C VAL A 125 -2.61 -8.64 -12.20
N ASP A 126 -3.19 -8.19 -13.31
CA ASP A 126 -3.65 -9.07 -14.38
C ASP A 126 -2.49 -9.88 -14.99
N ARG A 127 -1.31 -9.27 -15.16
CA ARG A 127 -0.10 -9.95 -15.62
C ARG A 127 0.39 -11.01 -14.63
N MET A 128 0.35 -10.71 -13.33
CA MET A 128 0.76 -11.64 -12.27
C MET A 128 -0.24 -12.80 -12.15
N HIS A 129 -1.55 -12.54 -12.20
CA HIS A 129 -2.59 -13.57 -12.20
C HIS A 129 -2.53 -14.45 -13.45
N GLY A 130 -2.05 -13.91 -14.58
CA GLY A 130 -1.79 -14.71 -15.79
C GLY A 130 -0.68 -15.75 -15.61
N GLN A 131 0.22 -15.55 -14.64
CA GLN A 131 1.31 -16.49 -14.31
C GLN A 131 0.94 -17.39 -13.14
N ASP A 132 0.27 -16.86 -12.14
CA ASP A 132 -0.20 -17.60 -10.96
C ASP A 132 -1.58 -17.04 -10.53
N PRO A 133 -2.68 -17.72 -10.93
CA PRO A 133 -4.03 -17.23 -10.64
C PRO A 133 -4.40 -17.26 -9.16
N ASP A 134 -3.61 -17.95 -8.34
CA ASP A 134 -3.87 -18.04 -6.89
C ASP A 134 -3.21 -16.92 -6.08
N LEU A 135 -2.49 -15.99 -6.71
CA LEU A 135 -1.97 -14.81 -6.02
C LEU A 135 -3.11 -13.97 -5.44
N LEU A 136 -2.85 -13.32 -4.30
CA LEU A 136 -3.75 -12.39 -3.65
C LEU A 136 -2.98 -11.13 -3.23
N PHE A 137 -3.47 -9.96 -3.65
CA PHE A 137 -2.83 -8.68 -3.37
C PHE A 137 -3.59 -7.90 -2.31
N GLN A 138 -2.86 -7.50 -1.25
CA GLN A 138 -3.43 -6.70 -0.17
C GLN A 138 -3.10 -5.22 -0.34
N ALA A 139 -4.12 -4.38 -0.29
CA ALA A 139 -3.94 -2.94 -0.10
C ALA A 139 -3.85 -2.60 1.39
N ALA A 140 -3.11 -1.54 1.72
CA ALA A 140 -3.05 -1.02 3.07
C ALA A 140 -3.76 0.33 3.16
N MET A 141 -4.75 0.40 4.05
CA MET A 141 -5.44 1.62 4.47
C MET A 141 -4.82 2.06 5.80
N PHE A 142 -3.84 2.94 5.72
CA PHE A 142 -3.10 3.39 6.88
C PHE A 142 -3.81 4.52 7.64
N GLU A 143 -3.41 4.70 8.86
CA GLU A 143 -3.91 5.67 9.84
C GLU A 143 -3.39 7.11 9.60
N THR A 144 -3.27 7.51 8.35
CA THR A 144 -2.82 8.86 7.97
C THR A 144 -3.71 9.44 6.88
N VAL A 145 -4.01 10.71 7.01
CA VAL A 145 -4.64 11.53 5.97
C VAL A 145 -3.98 12.90 5.99
N SER A 146 -3.71 13.46 4.81
CA SER A 146 -3.16 14.81 4.69
C SER A 146 -4.19 15.81 4.16
N THR A 147 -3.87 17.11 4.27
CA THR A 147 -4.71 18.18 3.72
C THR A 147 -4.95 18.08 2.21
N GLN A 148 -4.21 17.22 1.50
CA GLN A 148 -4.41 16.97 0.08
C GLN A 148 -5.81 16.43 -0.25
N VAL A 149 -6.52 15.80 0.72
CA VAL A 149 -7.90 15.34 0.51
C VAL A 149 -8.85 16.50 0.15
N ASN A 150 -8.52 17.73 0.57
CA ASN A 150 -9.29 18.92 0.21
C ASN A 150 -9.32 19.20 -1.30
N ASP A 151 -8.43 18.56 -2.05
CA ASP A 151 -8.37 18.66 -3.51
C ASP A 151 -9.06 17.51 -4.23
N ILE A 152 -9.60 16.54 -3.52
CA ILE A 152 -10.20 15.33 -4.09
C ILE A 152 -11.73 15.47 -4.10
N PRO A 153 -12.37 15.47 -5.28
CA PRO A 153 -13.83 15.49 -5.36
C PRO A 153 -14.45 14.23 -4.72
N VAL A 154 -15.51 14.43 -3.96
CA VAL A 154 -16.31 13.30 -3.46
C VAL A 154 -17.22 12.81 -4.58
N PRO A 155 -17.05 11.58 -5.10
CA PRO A 155 -17.90 11.05 -6.13
C PRO A 155 -19.33 10.80 -5.64
N GLU A 156 -20.30 10.91 -6.53
CA GLU A 156 -21.72 10.68 -6.24
C GLU A 156 -21.97 9.32 -5.57
N TRP A 157 -21.28 8.27 -6.01
CA TRP A 157 -21.44 6.92 -5.46
C TRP A 157 -20.98 6.81 -4.00
N VAL A 158 -20.06 7.66 -3.52
CA VAL A 158 -19.68 7.73 -2.09
C VAL A 158 -20.87 8.25 -1.27
N PHE A 159 -21.48 9.37 -1.68
CA PHE A 159 -22.67 9.91 -1.00
C PHE A 159 -23.79 8.87 -0.92
N ARG A 160 -24.07 8.20 -2.05
CA ARG A 160 -25.11 7.15 -2.11
C ARG A 160 -24.83 5.99 -1.17
N ALA A 161 -23.57 5.54 -1.04
CA ALA A 161 -23.18 4.48 -0.12
C ALA A 161 -23.45 4.86 1.35
N PHE A 162 -23.41 6.16 1.66
CA PHE A 162 -23.72 6.69 3.01
C PHE A 162 -25.16 7.24 3.13
N SER A 163 -26.04 6.89 2.19
CA SER A 163 -27.45 7.32 2.17
C SER A 163 -27.62 8.83 2.17
N LYS A 164 -26.65 9.55 1.60
CA LYS A 164 -26.65 11.01 1.48
C LYS A 164 -27.09 11.46 0.08
N GLN A 165 -27.63 12.64 0.00
CA GLN A 165 -27.82 13.32 -1.28
C GLN A 165 -26.45 13.73 -1.83
N PRO A 166 -26.20 13.51 -3.14
CA PRO A 166 -24.96 13.95 -3.76
C PRO A 166 -24.77 15.46 -3.71
N GLU A 167 -23.55 15.86 -3.40
CA GLU A 167 -23.11 17.27 -3.37
C GLU A 167 -21.91 17.43 -4.31
N VAL A 168 -21.77 18.64 -4.89
CA VAL A 168 -20.57 19.00 -5.65
C VAL A 168 -19.57 19.62 -4.69
N ARG A 169 -18.71 18.80 -4.11
CA ARG A 169 -17.67 19.24 -3.17
C ARG A 169 -16.48 18.26 -3.14
N ASN A 170 -15.39 18.70 -2.59
CA ASN A 170 -14.24 17.86 -2.24
C ASN A 170 -14.43 17.27 -0.82
N PHE A 171 -13.61 16.24 -0.50
CA PHE A 171 -13.44 15.81 0.87
C PHE A 171 -12.95 16.97 1.74
N ARG A 172 -13.19 16.90 3.04
CA ARG A 172 -12.87 17.95 4.00
C ARG A 172 -11.96 17.41 5.09
N PHE A 173 -10.69 17.80 5.05
CA PHE A 173 -9.71 17.40 6.05
C PHE A 173 -10.17 17.68 7.49
N ASP A 174 -10.78 18.84 7.72
CA ASP A 174 -11.27 19.24 9.05
C ASP A 174 -12.45 18.38 9.55
N ASP A 175 -13.19 17.73 8.63
CA ASP A 175 -14.26 16.80 8.97
C ASP A 175 -13.75 15.35 9.14
N ILE A 176 -12.49 15.07 8.77
CA ILE A 176 -11.84 13.76 8.93
C ILE A 176 -11.08 13.67 10.26
N ARG A 177 -10.44 14.74 10.68
CA ARG A 177 -9.62 14.78 11.89
C ARG A 177 -10.45 14.97 13.16
N ASP A 178 -9.87 14.66 14.31
CA ASP A 178 -10.43 15.01 15.61
C ASP A 178 -10.65 16.54 15.73
N GLU A 179 -11.80 16.97 16.23
CA GLU A 179 -12.13 18.39 16.36
C GLU A 179 -11.29 19.12 17.43
N ASN A 180 -10.78 18.39 18.42
CA ASN A 180 -9.94 18.93 19.47
C ASN A 180 -8.45 18.93 19.10
N GLY A 181 -8.11 18.48 17.88
CA GLY A 181 -6.76 18.48 17.36
C GLY A 181 -5.87 17.33 17.86
N LEU A 182 -6.46 16.28 18.43
CA LEU A 182 -5.71 15.10 18.84
C LEU A 182 -5.07 14.43 17.60
N TYR A 183 -3.80 14.05 17.71
CA TYR A 183 -3.00 13.43 16.65
C TYR A 183 -2.85 14.27 15.37
N TRP A 184 -3.02 15.58 15.43
CA TRP A 184 -2.65 16.44 14.33
C TRP A 184 -1.13 16.48 14.18
N GLY A 185 -0.64 16.35 12.95
CA GLY A 185 0.78 16.30 12.66
C GLY A 185 1.50 15.01 13.09
N GLN A 186 0.74 14.00 13.52
CA GLN A 186 1.32 12.73 14.01
C GLN A 186 2.28 12.07 13.00
N TRP A 187 1.95 12.14 11.71
CA TRP A 187 2.70 11.51 10.63
C TRP A 187 3.36 12.52 9.67
N GLY A 188 3.56 13.75 10.13
CA GLY A 188 4.16 14.84 9.38
C GLY A 188 3.28 16.09 9.34
N GLU A 189 3.87 17.17 8.85
CA GLU A 189 3.16 18.45 8.71
C GLU A 189 1.90 18.29 7.83
N ASN A 190 0.82 18.94 8.21
CA ASN A 190 -0.46 18.91 7.50
C ASN A 190 -1.11 17.52 7.40
N THR A 191 -0.80 16.62 8.33
CA THR A 191 -1.44 15.30 8.44
C THR A 191 -2.24 15.17 9.73
N CYS A 192 -3.12 14.17 9.76
CA CYS A 192 -3.79 13.73 10.99
C CYS A 192 -3.94 12.21 11.01
N VAL A 193 -4.18 11.67 12.22
CA VAL A 193 -4.84 10.38 12.35
C VAL A 193 -6.33 10.61 12.09
N PRO A 194 -6.96 9.88 11.14
CA PRO A 194 -8.39 10.05 10.88
C PRO A 194 -9.25 9.53 12.04
N ASP A 195 -10.24 10.33 12.43
CA ASP A 195 -11.20 9.95 13.47
C ASP A 195 -12.34 9.10 12.86
N MET A 196 -12.34 7.81 13.15
CA MET A 196 -13.33 6.89 12.59
C MET A 196 -14.73 7.03 13.16
N SER A 197 -14.93 7.81 14.23
CA SER A 197 -16.26 8.21 14.69
C SER A 197 -16.94 9.21 13.73
N ARG A 198 -16.16 9.88 12.89
CA ARG A 198 -16.63 10.90 11.96
C ARG A 198 -16.96 10.31 10.58
N GLU A 199 -18.13 10.65 10.08
CA GLU A 199 -18.62 10.09 8.82
C GLU A 199 -17.74 10.44 7.61
N GLU A 200 -17.16 11.65 7.58
CA GLU A 200 -16.25 12.04 6.48
C GLU A 200 -15.00 11.18 6.42
N ALA A 201 -14.44 10.78 7.59
CA ALA A 201 -13.35 9.80 7.63
C ALA A 201 -13.77 8.44 7.06
N GLN A 202 -14.95 7.95 7.43
CA GLN A 202 -15.50 6.71 6.86
C GLN A 202 -15.74 6.82 5.35
N MET A 203 -16.24 7.97 4.86
CA MET A 203 -16.44 8.22 3.43
C MET A 203 -15.11 8.22 2.67
N TRP A 204 -14.07 8.83 3.21
CA TRP A 204 -12.73 8.83 2.64
C TRP A 204 -12.15 7.42 2.52
N PHE A 205 -12.21 6.64 3.61
CA PHE A 205 -11.70 5.26 3.62
C PHE A 205 -12.50 4.33 2.71
N TYR A 206 -13.81 4.54 2.60
CA TYR A 206 -14.64 3.83 1.63
C TYR A 206 -14.25 4.15 0.18
N PHE A 207 -14.06 5.43 -0.13
CA PHE A 207 -13.57 5.88 -1.43
C PHE A 207 -12.24 5.21 -1.78
N MET A 208 -11.28 5.29 -0.87
CA MET A 208 -9.94 4.70 -1.04
C MET A 208 -10.02 3.19 -1.25
N ALA A 209 -10.84 2.48 -0.47
CA ALA A 209 -11.02 1.03 -0.62
C ALA A 209 -11.56 0.66 -2.00
N VAL A 210 -12.54 1.40 -2.53
CA VAL A 210 -13.08 1.17 -3.88
C VAL A 210 -12.00 1.41 -4.94
N LYS A 211 -11.23 2.47 -4.82
CA LYS A 211 -10.11 2.75 -5.73
C LYS A 211 -9.04 1.65 -5.72
N TYR A 212 -8.74 1.12 -4.54
CA TYR A 212 -7.81 -0.01 -4.42
C TYR A 212 -8.38 -1.31 -5.01
N MET A 213 -9.68 -1.56 -4.88
CA MET A 213 -10.32 -2.69 -5.58
C MET A 213 -10.25 -2.52 -7.11
N GLU A 214 -10.44 -1.31 -7.62
CA GLU A 214 -10.30 -1.00 -9.04
C GLU A 214 -8.86 -1.24 -9.54
N ALA A 215 -7.86 -1.00 -8.68
CA ALA A 215 -6.46 -1.32 -8.93
C ALA A 215 -6.14 -2.82 -8.81
N GLY A 216 -7.05 -3.64 -8.32
CA GLY A 216 -6.89 -5.09 -8.21
C GLY A 216 -6.61 -5.61 -6.81
N ALA A 217 -6.77 -4.79 -5.76
CA ALA A 217 -6.65 -5.28 -4.39
C ALA A 217 -7.82 -6.23 -4.04
N GLU A 218 -7.48 -7.35 -3.41
CA GLU A 218 -8.41 -8.43 -3.03
C GLU A 218 -8.50 -8.59 -1.49
N ALA A 219 -7.58 -7.97 -0.77
CA ALA A 219 -7.58 -7.93 0.69
C ALA A 219 -7.19 -6.55 1.20
N PHE A 220 -7.56 -6.24 2.44
CA PHE A 220 -7.23 -4.96 3.08
C PHE A 220 -6.51 -5.17 4.40
N HIS A 221 -5.41 -4.44 4.58
CA HIS A 221 -4.81 -4.18 5.86
C HIS A 221 -5.39 -2.88 6.41
N CYS A 222 -6.04 -2.94 7.57
CA CYS A 222 -6.48 -1.75 8.28
C CYS A 222 -5.41 -1.39 9.32
N GLY A 223 -4.68 -0.29 9.07
CA GLY A 223 -3.64 0.17 9.96
C GLY A 223 -4.21 0.70 11.27
N GLN A 224 -3.50 0.49 12.35
CA GLN A 224 -3.71 0.99 13.72
C GLN A 224 -5.16 1.33 14.10
N VAL A 225 -6.07 0.34 13.97
CA VAL A 225 -7.50 0.50 14.26
C VAL A 225 -7.76 1.14 15.62
N HIS A 226 -7.00 0.72 16.65
CA HIS A 226 -7.13 1.26 18.00
C HIS A 226 -6.81 2.77 18.06
N LEU A 227 -5.83 3.24 17.29
CA LEU A 227 -5.45 4.65 17.24
C LEU A 227 -6.57 5.49 16.59
N MET A 228 -7.03 5.08 15.41
CA MET A 228 -8.11 5.78 14.69
C MET A 228 -9.46 5.71 15.42
N ALA A 229 -9.68 4.71 16.26
CA ALA A 229 -10.90 4.58 17.05
C ALA A 229 -10.84 5.28 18.40
N SER A 230 -9.65 5.66 18.90
CA SER A 230 -9.47 6.23 20.24
C SER A 230 -10.10 7.61 20.43
N MET A 231 -10.50 8.26 19.33
CA MET A 231 -11.14 9.57 19.32
C MET A 231 -12.67 9.51 19.42
N GLY A 232 -13.22 8.42 19.92
CA GLY A 232 -14.66 8.25 20.23
C GLY A 232 -15.29 6.99 19.64
N ASP A 233 -14.74 6.40 18.59
CA ASP A 233 -15.33 5.22 17.96
C ASP A 233 -15.21 3.96 18.84
N SER A 234 -14.11 3.82 19.60
CA SER A 234 -13.93 2.73 20.58
C SER A 234 -14.99 2.77 21.68
N ASP A 235 -15.31 3.98 22.19
CA ASP A 235 -16.31 4.18 23.25
C ASP A 235 -17.72 3.86 22.73
N ASN A 236 -17.93 4.02 21.43
CA ASN A 236 -19.15 3.65 20.71
C ASN A 236 -19.11 2.23 20.14
N GLY A 237 -18.27 1.37 20.69
CA GLY A 237 -18.13 -0.04 20.30
C GLY A 237 -17.69 -0.21 18.84
N TYR A 238 -16.83 0.67 18.30
CA TYR A 238 -16.33 0.65 16.92
C TYR A 238 -17.44 0.76 15.88
N ALA A 239 -18.47 1.57 16.13
CA ALA A 239 -19.61 1.70 15.23
C ALA A 239 -19.22 2.24 13.84
N GLY A 240 -18.29 3.21 13.79
CA GLY A 240 -17.77 3.77 12.54
C GLY A 240 -16.99 2.73 11.73
N TYR A 241 -16.08 1.99 12.37
CA TYR A 241 -15.38 0.90 11.70
C TYR A 241 -16.32 -0.19 11.20
N ARG A 242 -17.29 -0.61 12.02
CA ARG A 242 -18.26 -1.63 11.59
C ARG A 242 -19.09 -1.17 10.41
N ASN A 243 -19.51 0.10 10.40
CA ASN A 243 -20.22 0.70 9.27
C ASN A 243 -19.34 0.70 8.01
N LEU A 244 -18.09 1.21 8.11
CA LEU A 244 -17.14 1.22 7.00
C LEU A 244 -16.91 -0.19 6.44
N LEU A 245 -16.54 -1.16 7.30
CA LEU A 245 -16.25 -2.52 6.85
C LEU A 245 -17.48 -3.22 6.24
N SER A 246 -18.69 -2.94 6.74
CA SER A 246 -19.92 -3.44 6.13
C SER A 246 -20.11 -2.91 4.72
N LYS A 247 -19.87 -1.60 4.50
CA LYS A 247 -19.97 -0.97 3.16
C LYS A 247 -18.89 -1.48 2.20
N ILE A 248 -17.67 -1.67 2.69
CA ILE A 248 -16.56 -2.24 1.89
C ILE A 248 -16.92 -3.67 1.47
N ARG A 249 -17.42 -4.52 2.37
CA ARG A 249 -17.84 -5.89 2.03
C ARG A 249 -18.99 -5.90 1.02
N GLU A 250 -19.92 -4.98 1.15
CA GLU A 250 -21.05 -4.89 0.20
C GLU A 250 -20.59 -4.51 -1.21
N VAL A 251 -19.76 -3.47 -1.35
CA VAL A 251 -19.25 -3.06 -2.65
C VAL A 251 -18.30 -4.08 -3.26
N ALA A 252 -17.56 -4.82 -2.43
CA ALA A 252 -16.65 -5.87 -2.88
C ALA A 252 -17.37 -6.96 -3.69
N LYS A 253 -18.63 -7.28 -3.38
CA LYS A 253 -19.44 -8.25 -4.15
C LYS A 253 -19.56 -7.91 -5.63
N THR A 254 -19.34 -6.66 -6.02
CA THR A 254 -19.47 -6.19 -7.40
C THR A 254 -18.19 -5.61 -7.98
N LYS A 255 -17.22 -5.26 -7.15
CA LYS A 255 -15.99 -4.57 -7.55
C LYS A 255 -14.74 -5.43 -7.39
N ALA A 256 -14.72 -6.35 -6.44
CA ALA A 256 -13.56 -7.22 -6.23
C ALA A 256 -13.37 -8.20 -7.40
N ILE A 257 -12.13 -8.63 -7.59
CA ILE A 257 -11.79 -9.63 -8.62
C ILE A 257 -12.30 -11.00 -8.19
N ARG A 258 -12.28 -11.27 -6.88
CA ARG A 258 -12.72 -12.51 -6.24
C ARG A 258 -13.58 -12.23 -5.02
#